data_661b31bf97f3ccd05fcd7a6cfa2fb0f6
#
_entry.id   661b31bf97f3ccd05fcd7a6cfa2fb0f6
#
_cell.length_a   1.000
_cell.length_b   1.000
_cell.length_c   1.000
_cell.angle_alpha   90.00
_cell.angle_beta   90.00
_cell.angle_gamma   90.00
#
_symmetry.space_group_name_H-M   'P 1'
#
loop_
_entity.id
_entity.type
_entity.pdbx_description
1 polymer ?
#
loop_
_entity_poly.entity_id
_entity_poly.type
_entity_poly.pdbx_seq_one_letter_code
_entity_poly.pdbx_strand_id
1 'polypeptide(L)'
;AINIMIAVVSDFESAYHFFVLGESTWVTSEGATQLAGWNNVFNGIAGIINIFCMTGWWSVYASEDQTDMLWPDMTWVYIIAYDIWNFCYTYNCLPTHSWYCGLALLLAPTFANHFWNKGGWIQNRANTLATWCMFAQVFPLFQVGSKFAVLPSLYGKEWTNGLELATAAQPAYACLLYTSPSPRDKRQS
;
A
#
# COMPACT_ATOMS: atom_id res chain seq x y z
N ALA A 1 8.30 -10.84 -4.80
CA ALA A 1 8.65 -10.34 -6.13
C ALA A 1 7.42 -9.98 -6.96
N ILE A 2 6.42 -10.85 -7.04
CA ILE A 2 5.18 -10.60 -7.80
C ILE A 2 4.46 -9.35 -7.27
N ASN A 3 4.29 -9.21 -5.97
CA ASN A 3 3.64 -8.03 -5.38
C ASN A 3 4.42 -6.74 -5.65
N ILE A 4 5.74 -6.79 -5.58
CA ILE A 4 6.58 -5.64 -5.94
C ILE A 4 6.40 -5.30 -7.42
N MET A 5 6.35 -6.30 -8.30
CA MET A 5 6.15 -6.07 -9.73
C MET A 5 4.79 -5.42 -10.04
N ILE A 6 3.72 -5.83 -9.36
CA ILE A 6 2.40 -5.20 -9.49
C ILE A 6 2.47 -3.72 -9.10
N ALA A 7 3.13 -3.40 -7.99
CA ALA A 7 3.33 -2.02 -7.57
C ALA A 7 4.17 -1.21 -8.58
N VAL A 8 5.21 -1.81 -9.15
CA VAL A 8 6.02 -1.20 -10.21
C VAL A 8 5.19 -0.87 -11.45
N VAL A 9 4.33 -1.79 -11.88
CA VAL A 9 3.43 -1.56 -13.02
C VAL A 9 2.48 -0.40 -12.73
N SER A 10 1.89 -0.35 -11.53
CA SER A 10 1.00 0.76 -11.11
C SER A 10 1.73 2.11 -11.09
N ASP A 11 2.99 2.14 -10.62
CA ASP A 11 3.80 3.36 -10.68
C ASP A 11 4.06 3.81 -12.13
N PHE A 12 4.39 2.90 -13.03
CA PHE A 12 4.58 3.25 -14.44
C PHE A 12 3.27 3.64 -15.15
N GLU A 13 2.15 3.08 -14.77
CA GLU A 13 0.83 3.52 -15.23
C GLU A 13 0.57 4.97 -14.81
N SER A 14 0.81 5.32 -13.55
CA SER A 14 0.72 6.70 -13.07
C SER A 14 1.70 7.63 -13.79
N ALA A 15 2.92 7.17 -14.05
CA ALA A 15 3.89 7.93 -14.85
C ALA A 15 3.39 8.17 -16.30
N TYR A 16 2.73 7.20 -16.91
CA TYR A 16 2.11 7.35 -18.23
C TYR A 16 1.03 8.45 -18.21
N HIS A 17 0.16 8.49 -17.19
CA HIS A 17 -0.82 9.54 -17.03
C HIS A 17 -0.18 10.94 -16.99
N PHE A 18 0.94 11.07 -16.29
CA PHE A 18 1.66 12.34 -16.23
C PHE A 18 2.29 12.74 -17.56
N PHE A 19 3.06 11.85 -18.21
CA PHE A 19 3.86 12.22 -19.37
C PHE A 19 3.08 12.25 -20.67
N VAL A 20 2.04 11.43 -20.80
CA VAL A 20 1.29 11.29 -22.05
C VAL A 20 -0.03 12.04 -21.98
N LEU A 21 -0.73 11.98 -20.85
CA LEU A 21 -2.04 12.60 -20.69
C LEU A 21 -1.96 13.99 -20.03
N GLY A 22 -0.80 14.35 -19.45
CA GLY A 22 -0.60 15.65 -18.80
C GLY A 22 -1.30 15.80 -17.45
N GLU A 23 -1.64 14.67 -16.80
CA GLU A 23 -2.36 14.63 -15.55
C GLU A 23 -1.38 14.51 -14.37
N SER A 24 -1.43 15.42 -13.39
CA SER A 24 -0.64 15.32 -12.15
C SER A 24 -1.27 14.41 -11.09
N THR A 25 -2.58 14.17 -11.24
CA THR A 25 -3.37 13.22 -10.44
C THR A 25 -4.38 12.53 -11.35
N TRP A 26 -4.67 11.28 -11.08
CA TRP A 26 -5.68 10.53 -11.82
C TRP A 26 -6.49 9.63 -10.90
N VAL A 27 -7.65 9.20 -11.35
CA VAL A 27 -8.55 8.36 -10.56
C VAL A 27 -8.59 6.97 -11.18
N THR A 28 -8.29 5.96 -10.38
CA THR A 28 -8.36 4.56 -10.83
C THR A 28 -9.79 4.11 -11.07
N SER A 29 -9.96 2.98 -11.74
CA SER A 29 -11.28 2.35 -11.95
C SER A 29 -12.03 2.07 -10.65
N GLU A 30 -11.31 1.90 -9.55
CA GLU A 30 -11.86 1.68 -8.20
C GLU A 30 -12.17 2.97 -7.44
N GLY A 31 -11.94 4.13 -8.05
CA GLY A 31 -12.21 5.44 -7.45
C GLY A 31 -11.12 5.96 -6.53
N ALA A 32 -9.94 5.34 -6.50
CA ALA A 32 -8.80 5.84 -5.73
C ALA A 32 -8.06 6.92 -6.52
N THR A 33 -7.79 8.07 -5.88
CA THR A 33 -6.97 9.13 -6.47
C THR A 33 -5.50 8.81 -6.24
N GLN A 34 -4.75 8.76 -7.33
CA GLN A 34 -3.31 8.52 -7.32
C GLN A 34 -2.55 9.76 -7.80
N LEU A 35 -1.32 9.90 -7.29
CA LEU A 35 -0.38 10.91 -7.79
C LEU A 35 0.31 10.43 -9.05
N ALA A 36 0.50 11.34 -9.98
CA ALA A 36 1.21 11.08 -11.22
C ALA A 36 2.37 12.07 -11.39
N GLY A 37 3.56 11.58 -11.66
CA GLY A 37 4.74 12.42 -11.82
C GLY A 37 6.06 11.65 -11.91
N TRP A 38 7.16 12.39 -11.85
CA TRP A 38 8.51 11.81 -11.82
C TRP A 38 8.76 10.88 -10.62
N ASN A 39 8.09 11.14 -9.50
CA ASN A 39 8.14 10.30 -8.32
C ASN A 39 7.76 8.85 -8.63
N ASN A 40 6.78 8.61 -9.49
CA ASN A 40 6.37 7.26 -9.90
C ASN A 40 7.44 6.57 -10.74
N VAL A 41 8.13 7.30 -11.64
CA VAL A 41 9.25 6.73 -12.41
C VAL A 41 10.37 6.27 -11.48
N PHE A 42 10.81 7.13 -10.56
CA PHE A 42 11.86 6.77 -9.62
C PHE A 42 11.46 5.64 -8.68
N ASN A 43 10.21 5.64 -8.22
CA ASN A 43 9.70 4.58 -7.35
C ASN A 43 9.57 3.25 -8.11
N GLY A 44 9.11 3.26 -9.36
CA GLY A 44 9.08 2.08 -10.21
C GLY A 44 10.47 1.48 -10.43
N ILE A 45 11.47 2.32 -10.73
CA ILE A 45 12.87 1.87 -10.86
C ILE A 45 13.38 1.30 -9.52
N ALA A 46 13.12 1.96 -8.41
CA ALA A 46 13.50 1.47 -7.08
C ALA A 46 12.84 0.12 -6.76
N GLY A 47 11.58 -0.08 -7.16
CA GLY A 47 10.90 -1.36 -7.05
C GLY A 47 11.58 -2.48 -7.83
N ILE A 48 12.01 -2.21 -9.06
CA ILE A 48 12.79 -3.16 -9.87
C ILE A 48 14.11 -3.52 -9.17
N ILE A 49 14.84 -2.52 -8.67
CA ILE A 49 16.08 -2.74 -7.92
C ILE A 49 15.81 -3.59 -6.68
N ASN A 50 14.73 -3.34 -5.95
CA ASN A 50 14.33 -4.16 -4.79
C ASN A 50 14.15 -5.63 -5.15
N ILE A 51 13.57 -5.95 -6.31
CA ILE A 51 13.42 -7.34 -6.77
C ILE A 51 14.78 -7.99 -6.97
N PHE A 52 15.71 -7.29 -7.64
CA PHE A 52 17.04 -7.83 -7.90
C PHE A 52 17.92 -7.93 -6.66
N CYS A 53 17.74 -7.03 -5.68
CA CYS A 53 18.47 -7.01 -4.43
C CYS A 53 17.91 -7.97 -3.38
N MET A 54 16.78 -8.61 -3.62
CA MET A 54 16.20 -9.59 -2.72
C MET A 54 17.09 -10.82 -2.63
N THR A 55 17.61 -11.10 -1.46
CA THR A 55 18.59 -12.16 -1.21
C THR A 55 18.01 -13.28 -0.35
N GLY A 56 18.63 -14.44 -0.40
CA GLY A 56 18.32 -15.52 0.55
C GLY A 56 17.00 -16.26 0.32
N TRP A 57 16.49 -16.30 -0.91
CA TRP A 57 15.22 -16.95 -1.25
C TRP A 57 15.09 -18.41 -0.77
N TRP A 58 16.21 -19.12 -0.62
CA TRP A 58 16.27 -20.51 -0.22
C TRP A 58 16.46 -20.70 1.28
N SER A 59 16.60 -19.61 2.04
CA SER A 59 16.80 -19.65 3.48
C SER A 59 15.52 -19.48 4.30
N VAL A 60 14.37 -19.48 3.66
CA VAL A 60 13.08 -19.44 4.34
C VAL A 60 12.78 -20.81 4.95
N TYR A 61 12.55 -20.86 6.25
CA TYR A 61 12.23 -22.09 6.98
C TYR A 61 11.19 -21.84 8.08
N ALA A 62 10.56 -22.90 8.55
CA ALA A 62 9.71 -22.85 9.73
C ALA A 62 10.55 -22.93 11.01
N SER A 63 10.14 -22.20 12.06
CA SER A 63 10.76 -22.33 13.39
C SER A 63 10.64 -23.77 13.91
N GLU A 64 11.42 -24.13 14.94
CA GLU A 64 11.43 -25.49 15.50
C GLU A 64 10.04 -25.91 16.03
N ASP A 65 9.29 -24.97 16.59
CA ASP A 65 7.92 -25.16 17.07
C ASP A 65 6.87 -25.03 15.96
N GLN A 66 7.29 -24.79 14.71
CA GLN A 66 6.44 -24.63 13.52
C GLN A 66 5.40 -23.51 13.62
N THR A 67 5.60 -22.54 14.49
CA THR A 67 4.69 -21.40 14.67
C THR A 67 5.06 -20.22 13.79
N ASP A 68 6.33 -20.08 13.42
CA ASP A 68 6.86 -18.93 12.69
C ASP A 68 7.54 -19.30 11.38
N MET A 69 7.38 -18.44 10.39
CA MET A 69 8.14 -18.47 9.15
C MET A 69 9.29 -17.48 9.24
N LEU A 70 10.50 -17.98 9.19
CA LEU A 70 11.71 -17.19 9.37
C LEU A 70 12.49 -17.04 8.06
N TRP A 71 13.01 -15.85 7.84
CA TRP A 71 13.87 -15.53 6.72
C TRP A 71 15.11 -14.75 7.22
N PRO A 72 16.12 -15.43 7.76
CA PRO A 72 17.26 -14.79 8.42
C PRO A 72 18.20 -14.04 7.49
N ASP A 73 18.28 -14.43 6.21
CA ASP A 73 19.16 -13.80 5.23
C ASP A 73 18.61 -12.51 4.64
N MET A 74 17.40 -12.11 5.05
CA MET A 74 16.87 -10.79 4.74
C MET A 74 17.58 -9.74 5.59
N THR A 75 18.51 -9.01 4.99
CA THR A 75 19.33 -8.03 5.71
C THR A 75 18.52 -6.83 6.16
N TRP A 76 18.94 -6.21 7.27
CA TRP A 76 18.31 -4.99 7.77
C TRP A 76 18.36 -3.82 6.75
N VAL A 77 19.42 -3.77 5.94
CA VAL A 77 19.55 -2.76 4.86
C VAL A 77 18.44 -2.95 3.83
N TYR A 78 18.18 -4.19 3.43
CA TYR A 78 17.10 -4.51 2.50
C TYR A 78 15.73 -4.15 3.10
N ILE A 79 15.48 -4.49 4.37
CA ILE A 79 14.22 -4.19 5.06
C ILE A 79 13.97 -2.68 5.05
N ILE A 80 14.97 -1.87 5.42
CA ILE A 80 14.83 -0.40 5.41
C ILE A 80 14.61 0.13 3.98
N ALA A 81 15.37 -0.36 3.01
CA ALA A 81 15.19 0.06 1.61
C ALA A 81 13.79 -0.29 1.09
N TYR A 82 13.28 -1.46 1.42
CA TYR A 82 11.92 -1.87 1.11
C TYR A 82 10.88 -0.99 1.81
N ASP A 83 11.07 -0.70 3.10
CA ASP A 83 10.15 0.14 3.86
C ASP A 83 10.06 1.55 3.25
N ILE A 84 11.19 2.15 2.89
CA ILE A 84 11.22 3.47 2.23
C ILE A 84 10.54 3.41 0.87
N TRP A 85 10.87 2.42 0.05
CA TRP A 85 10.26 2.23 -1.26
C TRP A 85 8.74 2.04 -1.17
N ASN A 86 8.30 1.17 -0.28
CA ASN A 86 6.88 0.87 -0.13
C ASN A 86 6.11 2.03 0.52
N PHE A 87 6.75 2.81 1.39
CA PHE A 87 6.17 4.05 1.92
C PHE A 87 5.94 5.06 0.80
N CYS A 88 6.91 5.25 -0.10
CA CYS A 88 6.73 6.09 -1.29
C CYS A 88 5.60 5.59 -2.18
N TYR A 89 5.51 4.27 -2.39
CA TYR A 89 4.42 3.67 -3.16
C TYR A 89 3.05 3.96 -2.54
N THR A 90 2.89 3.72 -1.24
CA THR A 90 1.62 3.98 -0.54
C THR A 90 1.27 5.46 -0.51
N TYR A 91 2.27 6.33 -0.46
CA TYR A 91 2.09 7.77 -0.53
C TYR A 91 1.56 8.21 -1.90
N ASN A 92 2.02 7.61 -2.98
CA ASN A 92 1.56 7.89 -4.34
C ASN A 92 0.15 7.34 -4.62
N CYS A 93 -0.13 6.13 -4.15
CA CYS A 93 -1.35 5.40 -4.47
C CYS A 93 -2.49 5.62 -3.47
N LEU A 94 -2.17 5.84 -2.20
CA LEU A 94 -3.12 6.00 -1.09
C LEU A 94 -2.69 7.16 -0.19
N PRO A 95 -2.62 8.37 -0.70
CA PRO A 95 -2.07 9.52 0.02
C PRO A 95 -2.77 9.82 1.35
N THR A 96 -4.08 9.63 1.41
CA THR A 96 -4.88 9.85 2.61
C THR A 96 -4.57 8.86 3.75
N HIS A 97 -3.92 7.73 3.43
CA HIS A 97 -3.59 6.66 4.39
C HIS A 97 -2.10 6.35 4.50
N SER A 98 -1.25 7.10 3.81
CA SER A 98 0.19 6.83 3.76
C SER A 98 0.82 6.73 5.16
N TRP A 99 0.39 7.54 6.12
CA TRP A 99 0.86 7.48 7.49
C TRP A 99 0.54 6.16 8.19
N TYR A 100 -0.69 5.68 8.08
CA TYR A 100 -1.11 4.41 8.70
C TYR A 100 -0.46 3.23 8.00
N CYS A 101 -0.41 3.26 6.67
CA CYS A 101 0.28 2.25 5.90
C CYS A 101 1.78 2.22 6.28
N GLY A 102 2.44 3.37 6.35
CA GLY A 102 3.83 3.44 6.76
C GLY A 102 4.06 2.92 8.17
N LEU A 103 3.31 3.40 9.16
CA LEU A 103 3.48 3.01 10.55
C LEU A 103 3.04 1.58 10.83
N ALA A 104 1.81 1.23 10.45
CA ALA A 104 1.22 -0.06 10.80
C ALA A 104 1.71 -1.21 9.92
N LEU A 105 1.88 -0.97 8.61
CA LEU A 105 2.24 -2.03 7.67
C LEU A 105 3.76 -2.20 7.47
N LEU A 106 4.56 -1.20 7.76
CA LEU A 106 6.00 -1.21 7.52
C LEU A 106 6.82 -1.14 8.81
N LEU A 107 6.64 -0.09 9.61
CA LEU A 107 7.45 0.06 10.82
C LEU A 107 7.09 -0.97 11.90
N ALA A 108 5.83 -1.34 12.05
CA ALA A 108 5.44 -2.35 13.04
C ALA A 108 6.10 -3.72 12.78
N PRO A 109 6.07 -4.30 11.55
CA PRO A 109 6.82 -5.52 11.25
C PRO A 109 8.32 -5.37 11.43
N THR A 110 8.87 -4.21 11.09
CA THR A 110 10.32 -3.94 11.22
C THR A 110 10.73 -3.91 12.68
N PHE A 111 9.96 -3.26 13.55
CA PHE A 111 10.19 -3.28 14.99
C PHE A 111 9.98 -4.68 15.58
N ALA A 112 8.93 -5.39 15.19
CA ALA A 112 8.69 -6.75 15.64
C ALA A 112 9.85 -7.68 15.27
N ASN A 113 10.37 -7.58 14.05
CA ASN A 113 11.55 -8.33 13.62
C ASN A 113 12.79 -8.00 14.45
N HIS A 114 12.96 -6.75 14.86
CA HIS A 114 14.13 -6.33 15.62
C HIS A 114 14.06 -6.75 17.10
N PHE A 115 12.89 -6.59 17.73
CA PHE A 115 12.74 -6.73 19.18
C PHE A 115 12.18 -8.09 19.64
N TRP A 116 11.41 -8.77 18.78
CA TRP A 116 10.70 -9.99 19.18
C TRP A 116 11.09 -11.22 18.38
N ASN A 117 10.99 -11.15 17.06
CA ASN A 117 11.10 -12.32 16.20
C ASN A 117 12.10 -12.08 15.08
N LYS A 118 13.39 -12.20 15.42
CA LYS A 118 14.46 -11.97 14.45
C LYS A 118 14.39 -12.95 13.29
N GLY A 119 14.28 -12.40 12.07
CA GLY A 119 14.06 -13.17 10.84
C GLY A 119 12.57 -13.30 10.46
N GLY A 120 11.63 -12.91 11.32
CA GLY A 120 10.20 -12.99 11.07
C GLY A 120 9.59 -11.78 10.35
N TRP A 121 10.39 -10.92 9.73
CA TRP A 121 9.89 -9.68 9.12
C TRP A 121 8.81 -9.93 8.07
N ILE A 122 9.00 -10.89 7.16
CA ILE A 122 8.04 -11.16 6.09
C ILE A 122 6.71 -11.69 6.64
N GLN A 123 6.74 -12.52 7.66
CA GLN A 123 5.55 -13.02 8.35
C GLN A 123 4.81 -11.87 9.05
N ASN A 124 5.52 -11.05 9.81
CA ASN A 124 4.94 -9.91 10.50
C ASN A 124 4.34 -8.91 9.49
N ARG A 125 5.01 -8.72 8.35
CA ARG A 125 4.50 -7.89 7.26
C ARG A 125 3.23 -8.46 6.65
N ALA A 126 3.14 -9.77 6.45
CA ALA A 126 1.94 -10.43 5.96
C ALA A 126 0.78 -10.32 6.97
N ASN A 127 1.05 -10.50 8.26
CA ASN A 127 0.04 -10.38 9.31
C ASN A 127 -0.53 -8.97 9.43
N THR A 128 0.32 -7.94 9.39
CA THR A 128 -0.15 -6.54 9.44
C THR A 128 -0.97 -6.18 8.20
N LEU A 129 -0.57 -6.67 7.01
CA LEU A 129 -1.34 -6.47 5.79
C LEU A 129 -2.69 -7.18 5.86
N ALA A 130 -2.75 -8.43 6.32
CA ALA A 130 -3.99 -9.17 6.48
C ALA A 130 -4.95 -8.46 7.45
N THR A 131 -4.43 -7.99 8.58
CA THR A 131 -5.21 -7.21 9.56
C THR A 131 -5.74 -5.92 8.93
N TRP A 132 -4.91 -5.18 8.21
CA TRP A 132 -5.34 -3.98 7.49
C TRP A 132 -6.46 -4.28 6.49
N CYS A 133 -6.29 -5.32 5.66
CA CYS A 133 -7.30 -5.72 4.69
C CYS A 133 -8.63 -6.09 5.34
N MET A 134 -8.61 -6.78 6.49
CA MET A 134 -9.83 -7.08 7.25
C MET A 134 -10.54 -5.80 7.72
N PHE A 135 -9.79 -4.84 8.28
CA PHE A 135 -10.37 -3.56 8.68
C PHE A 135 -10.95 -2.78 7.51
N ALA A 136 -10.23 -2.73 6.40
CA ALA A 136 -10.67 -2.04 5.19
C ALA A 136 -11.95 -2.63 4.59
N GLN A 137 -12.17 -3.94 4.74
CA GLN A 137 -13.38 -4.63 4.26
C GLN A 137 -14.56 -4.51 5.21
N VAL A 138 -14.31 -4.52 6.52
CA VAL A 138 -15.38 -4.51 7.55
C VAL A 138 -15.92 -3.11 7.79
N PHE A 139 -15.08 -2.10 7.70
CA PHE A 139 -15.46 -0.71 7.91
C PHE A 139 -15.52 0.05 6.58
N PRO A 140 -16.70 0.17 5.96
CA PRO A 140 -16.86 0.95 4.74
C PRO A 140 -16.36 2.38 4.94
N LEU A 141 -15.70 2.92 3.93
CA LEU A 141 -15.11 4.26 3.97
C LEU A 141 -13.92 4.44 4.94
N PHE A 142 -13.44 3.37 5.60
CA PHE A 142 -12.26 3.47 6.44
C PHE A 142 -11.08 4.11 5.70
N GLN A 143 -10.87 3.76 4.43
CA GLN A 143 -9.79 4.29 3.60
C GLN A 143 -10.07 5.67 3.00
N VAL A 144 -11.32 6.06 2.82
CA VAL A 144 -11.66 7.21 1.96
C VAL A 144 -12.37 8.32 2.72
N GLY A 145 -13.22 8.02 3.67
CA GLY A 145 -14.11 9.01 4.30
C GLY A 145 -14.06 9.05 5.82
N SER A 146 -13.20 8.26 6.47
CA SER A 146 -13.12 8.24 7.92
C SER A 146 -12.30 9.42 8.48
N LYS A 147 -12.45 9.68 9.77
CA LYS A 147 -11.59 10.63 10.50
C LYS A 147 -10.09 10.26 10.47
N PHE A 148 -9.77 9.06 10.01
CA PHE A 148 -8.41 8.58 9.82
C PHE A 148 -7.85 8.88 8.42
N ALA A 149 -8.69 9.30 7.48
CA ALA A 149 -8.26 9.78 6.17
C ALA A 149 -7.66 11.19 6.32
N VAL A 150 -6.34 11.27 6.47
CA VAL A 150 -5.62 12.51 6.72
C VAL A 150 -4.58 12.71 5.63
N LEU A 151 -4.62 13.86 4.96
CA LEU A 151 -3.57 14.24 4.03
C LEU A 151 -2.28 14.60 4.78
N PRO A 152 -1.14 14.15 4.28
CA PRO A 152 0.14 14.63 4.77
C PRO A 152 0.29 16.13 4.52
N SER A 153 0.74 16.87 5.52
CA SER A 153 0.91 18.34 5.47
C SER A 153 1.99 18.83 4.49
N LEU A 154 2.72 17.93 3.85
CA LEU A 154 3.79 18.21 2.89
C LEU A 154 3.31 18.49 1.46
N TYR A 155 2.03 18.34 1.20
CA TYR A 155 1.47 18.56 -0.14
C TYR A 155 1.14 20.01 -0.41
N GLY A 156 1.53 20.48 -1.58
CA GLY A 156 1.21 21.82 -2.06
C GLY A 156 -0.22 21.96 -2.59
N LYS A 157 -0.55 23.14 -3.14
CA LYS A 157 -1.90 23.47 -3.65
C LYS A 157 -2.44 22.53 -4.72
N GLU A 158 -1.57 21.90 -5.52
CA GLU A 158 -1.97 20.92 -6.54
C GLU A 158 -2.62 19.67 -5.95
N TRP A 159 -2.19 19.33 -4.73
CA TRP A 159 -2.77 18.21 -4.00
C TRP A 159 -4.16 18.49 -3.45
N THR A 160 -4.40 19.73 -3.04
CA THR A 160 -5.73 20.15 -2.57
C THR A 160 -6.77 19.97 -3.68
N ASN A 161 -6.39 20.21 -4.92
CA ASN A 161 -7.28 20.01 -6.06
C ASN A 161 -7.55 18.52 -6.33
N GLY A 162 -6.54 17.67 -6.18
CA GLY A 162 -6.71 16.22 -6.27
C GLY A 162 -7.56 15.65 -5.13
N LEU A 163 -7.48 16.22 -3.93
CA LEU A 163 -8.33 15.84 -2.81
C LEU A 163 -9.78 16.28 -2.99
N GLU A 164 -10.02 17.45 -3.53
CA GLU A 164 -11.37 17.92 -3.86
C GLU A 164 -12.03 16.99 -4.88
N LEU A 165 -11.26 16.50 -5.87
CA LEU A 165 -11.72 15.48 -6.81
C LEU A 165 -11.98 14.12 -6.10
N ALA A 166 -11.11 13.71 -5.21
CA ALA A 166 -11.29 12.47 -4.42
C ALA A 166 -12.51 12.58 -3.50
N THR A 167 -12.70 13.71 -2.82
CA THR A 167 -13.88 13.95 -1.99
C THR A 167 -15.17 14.09 -2.80
N ALA A 168 -15.10 14.62 -3.99
CA ALA A 168 -16.24 14.66 -4.92
C ALA A 168 -16.62 13.28 -5.47
N ALA A 169 -15.65 12.37 -5.62
CA ALA A 169 -15.89 10.98 -6.03
C ALA A 169 -16.37 10.08 -4.89
N GLN A 170 -16.17 10.47 -3.63
CA GLN A 170 -16.59 9.71 -2.45
C GLN A 170 -18.09 9.34 -2.41
N PRO A 171 -19.04 10.25 -2.75
CA PRO A 171 -20.44 9.88 -2.79
C PRO A 171 -20.75 8.79 -3.81
N ALA A 172 -20.08 8.80 -4.96
CA ALA A 172 -20.27 7.80 -6.00
C ALA A 172 -19.71 6.43 -5.58
N TYR A 173 -18.56 6.41 -4.91
CA TYR A 173 -17.96 5.18 -4.36
C TYR A 173 -18.79 4.63 -3.18
N ALA A 174 -19.26 5.49 -2.29
CA ALA A 174 -20.19 5.11 -1.24
C ALA A 174 -21.49 4.53 -1.80
N CYS A 175 -22.08 5.15 -2.82
CA CYS A 175 -23.24 4.61 -3.52
C CYS A 175 -22.97 3.23 -4.13
N LEU A 176 -21.82 3.02 -4.77
CA LEU A 176 -21.44 1.72 -5.35
C LEU A 176 -21.29 0.64 -4.28
N LEU A 177 -20.72 0.96 -3.12
CA LEU A 177 -20.60 0.01 -2.01
C LEU A 177 -21.95 -0.32 -1.36
N TYR A 178 -22.85 0.67 -1.25
CA TYR A 178 -24.19 0.47 -0.69
C TYR A 178 -25.19 -0.12 -1.65
N THR A 179 -25.00 0.04 -2.97
CA THR A 179 -25.87 -0.54 -4.00
C THR A 179 -25.40 -1.88 -4.51
N SER A 180 -24.16 -2.30 -4.23
CA SER A 180 -23.75 -3.66 -4.51
C SER A 180 -24.48 -4.61 -3.52
N PRO A 181 -25.21 -5.62 -4.03
CA PRO A 181 -25.98 -6.51 -3.15
C PRO A 181 -25.04 -7.22 -2.20
N SER A 182 -25.27 -7.00 -0.90
CA SER A 182 -24.55 -7.73 0.14
C SER A 182 -24.72 -9.23 -0.05
N PRO A 183 -23.70 -10.06 0.23
CA PRO A 183 -23.87 -11.51 0.26
C PRO A 183 -25.02 -12.00 1.16
N ARG A 184 -25.50 -11.15 2.09
CA ARG A 184 -26.67 -11.42 2.94
C ARG A 184 -27.99 -11.26 2.17
N ASP A 185 -28.07 -10.34 1.21
CA ASP A 185 -29.30 -10.12 0.44
C ASP A 185 -29.61 -11.25 -0.53
N LYS A 186 -28.58 -12.00 -0.92
CA LYS A 186 -28.75 -13.20 -1.78
C LYS A 186 -29.28 -14.44 -1.05
N ARG A 187 -29.41 -14.40 0.26
CA ARG A 187 -29.97 -15.52 1.06
C ARG A 187 -31.44 -15.33 1.42
N GLN A 188 -32.05 -14.23 1.01
CA GLN A 188 -33.45 -13.93 1.29
C GLN A 188 -34.35 -13.95 0.04
N SER A 189 -33.81 -14.36 -1.10
CA SER A 189 -34.56 -14.56 -2.35
C SER A 189 -34.66 -16.04 -2.71
#